data_9715d0ae673271be7c94c8ebcd496f3a
#
_entry.id   9715d0ae673271be7c94c8ebcd496f3a
#
_cell.length_a   1.000
_cell.length_b   1.000
_cell.length_c   1.000
_cell.angle_alpha   90.00
_cell.angle_beta   90.00
_cell.angle_gamma   90.00
#
_symmetry.space_group_name_H-M   'P 1'
#
loop_
_entity.id
_entity.type
_entity.pdbx_description
1 polymer ?
#
loop_
_entity_poly.entity_id
_entity_poly.type
_entity_poly.pdbx_seq_one_letter_code
_entity_poly.pdbx_strand_id
1 'polypeptide(L)'
;MKKRILSILLLCCMVLTLLPTTVLAADGPMDTIPKYDVSIDVYNRTSDISIKDSRSYYIYSSVPDKLRDTWAWDKKIFIKGDKTAPHVFIDGVNIEMSPSSKGPAIELNKKASAYIYFIGKNSSLQGADGRAAIQKNRSEGQLYVLARTGTTVTCKGGDKAAGIGGSYATRNISNGYYNGDMYGHGVNMHFGSRSNPDYWGGIIASIGGNGGAGIGGGQGGAGEKLYFYSGTIQATSDRFASGIGGSYEGRGSEIYIYGGTVSAQGGEGGAGIGGGCWKTEQDMNGINAAHDIYISGGTVTAKGGYNGAGIGGGQYVPARNITVTGGVVTATGHYGAAIGGGRWCHGMDITLTDATLNLSTNYRSNGSNAAAVGYGDIVYKPEQLV
;
A
#
# COMPACT_ATOMS: atom_id res chain seq x y z
N MET A 1 28.77 12.68 -31.76
CA MET A 1 27.31 12.52 -31.73
C MET A 1 26.85 11.06 -31.75
N LYS A 2 27.28 10.22 -32.70
CA LYS A 2 26.82 8.80 -32.81
C LYS A 2 27.01 7.94 -31.50
N LYS A 3 28.13 8.11 -30.78
CA LYS A 3 28.38 7.35 -29.53
C LYS A 3 27.45 7.73 -28.35
N ARG A 4 27.01 9.00 -28.28
CA ARG A 4 26.08 9.45 -27.21
C ARG A 4 24.65 8.97 -27.49
N ILE A 5 24.22 8.93 -28.74
CA ILE A 5 22.92 8.43 -29.16
C ILE A 5 22.82 6.92 -28.86
N LEU A 6 23.90 6.16 -29.11
CA LEU A 6 23.94 4.73 -28.84
C LEU A 6 23.88 4.43 -27.32
N SER A 7 24.55 5.24 -26.49
CA SER A 7 24.48 5.10 -25.03
C SER A 7 23.09 5.42 -24.47
N ILE A 8 22.41 6.44 -25.00
CA ILE A 8 21.04 6.78 -24.60
C ILE A 8 20.06 5.70 -25.04
N LEU A 9 20.22 5.16 -26.27
CA LEU A 9 19.39 4.04 -26.73
C LEU A 9 19.61 2.78 -25.90
N LEU A 10 20.86 2.49 -25.51
CA LEU A 10 21.19 1.34 -24.64
C LEU A 10 20.61 1.51 -23.25
N LEU A 11 20.66 2.74 -22.68
CA LEU A 11 20.06 3.07 -21.39
C LEU A 11 18.53 2.94 -21.43
N CYS A 12 17.88 3.45 -22.49
CA CYS A 12 16.44 3.27 -22.70
C CYS A 12 16.07 1.78 -22.84
N CYS A 13 16.86 0.98 -23.57
CA CYS A 13 16.63 -0.45 -23.67
C CYS A 13 16.84 -1.17 -22.33
N MET A 14 17.84 -0.78 -21.52
CA MET A 14 18.04 -1.34 -20.17
C MET A 14 16.92 -0.96 -19.20
N VAL A 15 16.42 0.27 -19.28
CA VAL A 15 15.27 0.69 -18.46
C VAL A 15 13.98 -0.04 -18.88
N LEU A 16 13.80 -0.31 -20.18
CA LEU A 16 12.67 -1.13 -20.64
C LEU A 16 12.79 -2.62 -20.26
N THR A 17 14.01 -3.14 -20.10
CA THR A 17 14.23 -4.55 -19.69
C THR A 17 14.26 -4.74 -18.19
N LEU A 18 14.43 -3.65 -17.41
CA LEU A 18 14.33 -3.65 -15.96
C LEU A 18 12.89 -3.40 -15.43
N LEU A 19 11.96 -3.05 -16.33
CA LEU A 19 10.54 -3.19 -15.95
C LEU A 19 10.32 -4.67 -15.70
N PRO A 20 9.87 -5.06 -14.50
CA PRO A 20 9.52 -6.46 -14.28
C PRO A 20 8.55 -6.83 -15.40
N THR A 21 8.99 -7.71 -16.29
CA THR A 21 8.07 -8.45 -17.13
C THR A 21 7.23 -9.26 -16.16
N THR A 22 6.23 -8.62 -15.56
CA THR A 22 5.14 -9.37 -14.99
C THR A 22 4.68 -10.25 -16.14
N VAL A 23 4.95 -11.54 -16.04
CA VAL A 23 4.21 -12.51 -16.82
C VAL A 23 2.76 -12.11 -16.57
N LEU A 24 2.19 -11.37 -17.53
CA LEU A 24 0.77 -11.17 -17.59
C LEU A 24 0.23 -12.58 -17.58
N ALA A 25 -0.34 -12.99 -16.45
CA ALA A 25 -1.26 -14.10 -16.49
C ALA A 25 -2.18 -13.79 -17.66
N ALA A 26 -2.43 -14.77 -18.52
CA ALA A 26 -3.21 -14.60 -19.75
C ALA A 26 -4.58 -13.94 -19.51
N ASP A 27 -4.99 -13.83 -18.23
CA ASP A 27 -6.21 -13.23 -17.72
C ASP A 27 -5.84 -12.04 -16.80
N GLY A 28 -5.62 -10.86 -17.39
CA GLY A 28 -5.55 -9.58 -16.66
C GLY A 28 -6.90 -9.19 -16.05
N PRO A 29 -6.97 -8.02 -15.34
CA PRO A 29 -8.24 -7.49 -14.87
C PRO A 29 -9.25 -7.39 -16.01
N MET A 30 -10.46 -7.89 -15.78
CA MET A 30 -11.53 -7.87 -16.78
C MET A 30 -11.95 -6.43 -17.09
N ASP A 31 -12.08 -6.11 -18.37
CA ASP A 31 -12.53 -4.79 -18.84
C ASP A 31 -14.04 -4.61 -18.72
N THR A 32 -14.79 -5.70 -18.57
CA THR A 32 -16.25 -5.71 -18.41
C THR A 32 -16.66 -6.74 -17.36
N ILE A 33 -17.85 -6.57 -16.80
CA ILE A 33 -18.43 -7.54 -15.85
C ILE A 33 -18.95 -8.75 -16.64
N PRO A 34 -18.37 -9.94 -16.48
CA PRO A 34 -18.82 -11.13 -17.20
C PRO A 34 -20.09 -11.73 -16.56
N LYS A 35 -20.59 -12.77 -17.20
CA LYS A 35 -21.56 -13.64 -16.54
C LYS A 35 -20.83 -14.42 -15.43
N TYR A 36 -21.37 -14.36 -14.22
CA TYR A 36 -20.79 -15.06 -13.07
C TYR A 36 -21.07 -16.56 -13.11
N ASP A 37 -20.11 -17.36 -12.63
CA ASP A 37 -20.29 -18.81 -12.44
C ASP A 37 -21.05 -19.11 -11.15
N VAL A 38 -20.84 -18.28 -10.11
CA VAL A 38 -21.41 -18.46 -8.77
C VAL A 38 -21.93 -17.14 -8.24
N SER A 39 -23.18 -17.12 -7.74
CA SER A 39 -23.75 -15.97 -7.04
C SER A 39 -24.01 -16.30 -5.58
N ILE A 40 -23.63 -15.42 -4.66
CA ILE A 40 -23.74 -15.64 -3.22
C ILE A 40 -24.32 -14.38 -2.57
N ASP A 41 -25.49 -14.51 -1.95
CA ASP A 41 -26.05 -13.49 -1.07
C ASP A 41 -25.55 -13.70 0.35
N VAL A 42 -25.00 -12.64 0.95
CA VAL A 42 -24.46 -12.71 2.32
C VAL A 42 -25.47 -12.29 3.39
N TYR A 43 -26.60 -11.70 3.03
CA TYR A 43 -27.53 -11.12 4.00
C TYR A 43 -28.02 -12.12 5.06
N ASN A 44 -28.37 -13.34 4.64
CA ASN A 44 -28.82 -14.38 5.56
C ASN A 44 -27.78 -15.51 5.78
N ARG A 45 -26.52 -15.24 5.41
CA ARG A 45 -25.47 -16.24 5.48
C ARG A 45 -24.78 -16.23 6.84
N THR A 46 -24.73 -17.40 7.50
CA THR A 46 -24.14 -17.58 8.83
C THR A 46 -22.75 -18.24 8.83
N SER A 47 -22.20 -18.54 7.63
CA SER A 47 -20.90 -19.21 7.49
C SER A 47 -19.97 -18.46 6.55
N ASP A 48 -18.66 -18.62 6.75
CA ASP A 48 -17.63 -18.12 5.86
C ASP A 48 -17.85 -18.56 4.40
N ILE A 49 -17.35 -17.75 3.45
CA ILE A 49 -17.23 -18.13 2.05
C ILE A 49 -15.82 -18.68 1.83
N SER A 50 -15.70 -19.90 1.33
CA SER A 50 -14.40 -20.51 0.98
C SER A 50 -14.30 -20.72 -0.52
N ILE A 51 -13.40 -19.97 -1.17
CA ILE A 51 -13.12 -20.03 -2.60
C ILE A 51 -11.84 -20.84 -2.81
N LYS A 52 -11.91 -21.90 -3.63
CA LYS A 52 -10.80 -22.85 -3.84
C LYS A 52 -10.48 -23.09 -5.31
N ASP A 53 -11.15 -22.40 -6.21
CA ASP A 53 -11.00 -22.54 -7.67
C ASP A 53 -10.92 -21.14 -8.32
N SER A 54 -10.73 -21.09 -9.63
CA SER A 54 -10.53 -19.86 -10.41
C SER A 54 -11.79 -19.38 -11.12
N ARG A 55 -12.97 -19.79 -10.67
CA ARG A 55 -14.25 -19.32 -11.22
C ARG A 55 -14.51 -17.85 -10.91
N SER A 56 -15.52 -17.29 -11.55
CA SER A 56 -16.05 -15.95 -11.26
C SER A 56 -17.18 -16.03 -10.22
N TYR A 57 -17.07 -15.20 -9.20
CA TYR A 57 -17.98 -15.15 -8.07
C TYR A 57 -18.62 -13.76 -7.99
N TYR A 58 -19.96 -13.70 -7.90
CA TYR A 58 -20.69 -12.50 -7.55
C TYR A 58 -21.18 -12.60 -6.11
N ILE A 59 -20.61 -11.77 -5.24
CA ILE A 59 -20.92 -11.73 -3.81
C ILE A 59 -21.63 -10.40 -3.54
N TYR A 60 -22.88 -10.49 -3.09
CA TYR A 60 -23.72 -9.32 -2.89
C TYR A 60 -24.50 -9.41 -1.59
N SER A 61 -25.11 -8.30 -1.19
CA SER A 61 -26.01 -8.27 -0.05
C SER A 61 -27.39 -7.79 -0.48
N SER A 62 -28.39 -8.63 -0.26
CA SER A 62 -29.81 -8.28 -0.43
C SER A 62 -30.41 -7.51 0.76
N VAL A 63 -29.55 -7.03 1.69
CA VAL A 63 -30.01 -6.22 2.82
C VAL A 63 -30.83 -5.01 2.34
N PRO A 64 -32.01 -4.75 2.95
CA PRO A 64 -32.82 -3.59 2.60
C PRO A 64 -32.05 -2.28 2.73
N ASP A 65 -32.20 -1.35 1.80
CA ASP A 65 -31.43 -0.10 1.77
C ASP A 65 -31.49 0.68 3.09
N LYS A 66 -32.63 0.68 3.78
CA LYS A 66 -32.81 1.33 5.09
C LYS A 66 -31.96 0.74 6.22
N LEU A 67 -31.44 -0.49 6.06
CA LEU A 67 -30.60 -1.18 7.04
C LEU A 67 -29.13 -1.26 6.59
N ARG A 68 -28.81 -0.83 5.37
CA ARG A 68 -27.49 -1.00 4.75
C ARG A 68 -26.36 -0.38 5.57
N ASP A 69 -26.57 0.79 6.12
CA ASP A 69 -25.54 1.52 6.89
C ASP A 69 -25.31 0.96 8.29
N THR A 70 -26.24 0.14 8.79
CA THR A 70 -26.19 -0.43 10.15
C THR A 70 -25.96 -1.94 10.16
N TRP A 71 -26.10 -2.60 9.00
CA TRP A 71 -25.93 -4.03 8.88
C TRP A 71 -24.54 -4.35 8.33
N ALA A 72 -23.85 -5.25 8.97
CA ALA A 72 -22.60 -5.84 8.51
C ALA A 72 -22.59 -7.35 8.72
N TRP A 73 -21.92 -8.06 7.80
CA TRP A 73 -21.71 -9.49 7.91
C TRP A 73 -20.46 -9.77 8.74
N ASP A 74 -20.55 -10.67 9.72
CA ASP A 74 -19.47 -10.97 10.67
C ASP A 74 -18.65 -12.22 10.29
N LYS A 75 -18.70 -12.62 9.03
CA LYS A 75 -17.96 -13.75 8.47
C LYS A 75 -17.01 -13.27 7.38
N LYS A 76 -16.07 -14.13 7.01
CA LYS A 76 -15.02 -13.78 6.03
C LYS A 76 -15.16 -14.46 4.69
N ILE A 77 -14.53 -13.85 3.70
CA ILE A 77 -14.26 -14.46 2.40
C ILE A 77 -12.82 -14.99 2.44
N PHE A 78 -12.68 -16.31 2.26
CA PHE A 78 -11.40 -16.99 2.34
C PHE A 78 -11.02 -17.60 0.99
N ILE A 79 -9.97 -17.07 0.37
CA ILE A 79 -9.46 -17.50 -0.94
C ILE A 79 -8.19 -18.28 -0.71
N LYS A 80 -8.17 -19.55 -1.14
CA LYS A 80 -7.04 -20.45 -0.92
C LYS A 80 -6.76 -21.38 -2.09
N GLY A 81 -5.48 -21.65 -2.28
CA GLY A 81 -5.00 -22.61 -3.27
C GLY A 81 -3.65 -22.16 -3.83
N ASP A 82 -2.89 -23.10 -4.37
CA ASP A 82 -1.53 -22.80 -4.85
C ASP A 82 -1.49 -22.24 -6.28
N LYS A 83 -2.59 -22.39 -7.02
CA LYS A 83 -2.73 -21.92 -8.42
C LYS A 83 -4.10 -21.33 -8.70
N THR A 84 -4.82 -20.91 -7.67
CA THR A 84 -6.14 -20.30 -7.83
C THR A 84 -6.01 -18.81 -8.13
N ALA A 85 -6.82 -18.29 -9.05
CA ALA A 85 -6.93 -16.88 -9.38
C ALA A 85 -8.39 -16.51 -9.69
N PRO A 86 -9.32 -16.60 -8.70
CA PRO A 86 -10.72 -16.28 -8.91
C PRO A 86 -10.92 -14.81 -9.23
N HIS A 87 -11.98 -14.52 -9.98
CA HIS A 87 -12.53 -13.19 -10.16
C HIS A 87 -13.71 -13.02 -9.19
N VAL A 88 -13.54 -12.16 -8.18
CA VAL A 88 -14.51 -11.96 -7.10
C VAL A 88 -15.12 -10.57 -7.22
N PHE A 89 -16.37 -10.50 -7.65
CA PHE A 89 -17.14 -9.26 -7.79
C PHE A 89 -17.96 -9.04 -6.53
N ILE A 90 -17.75 -7.91 -5.86
CA ILE A 90 -18.38 -7.55 -4.59
C ILE A 90 -19.29 -6.35 -4.81
N ASP A 91 -20.58 -6.50 -4.47
CA ASP A 91 -21.61 -5.48 -4.64
C ASP A 91 -22.34 -5.17 -3.33
N GLY A 92 -21.99 -4.04 -2.74
CA GLY A 92 -22.67 -3.52 -1.55
C GLY A 92 -22.56 -4.42 -0.32
N VAL A 93 -21.41 -5.08 -0.14
CA VAL A 93 -21.17 -5.96 1.00
C VAL A 93 -20.39 -5.23 2.09
N ASN A 94 -20.98 -5.15 3.29
CA ASN A 94 -20.32 -4.67 4.49
C ASN A 94 -19.89 -5.87 5.34
N ILE A 95 -18.60 -5.96 5.65
CA ILE A 95 -18.03 -6.99 6.52
C ILE A 95 -17.39 -6.30 7.71
N GLU A 96 -17.84 -6.63 8.91
CA GLU A 96 -17.25 -6.18 10.15
C GLU A 96 -16.88 -7.39 11.00
N MET A 97 -15.57 -7.70 11.05
CA MET A 97 -15.08 -8.81 11.82
C MET A 97 -15.05 -8.46 13.29
N SER A 98 -15.79 -9.23 14.11
CA SER A 98 -15.78 -9.02 15.55
C SER A 98 -14.39 -9.32 16.15
N PRO A 99 -14.00 -8.72 17.28
CA PRO A 99 -12.74 -9.05 17.96
C PRO A 99 -12.60 -10.54 18.27
N SER A 100 -13.72 -11.24 18.47
CA SER A 100 -13.74 -12.68 18.75
C SER A 100 -13.51 -13.54 17.50
N SER A 101 -13.84 -13.05 16.31
CA SER A 101 -13.67 -13.80 15.05
C SER A 101 -12.21 -13.94 14.62
N LYS A 102 -11.33 -13.05 15.10
CA LYS A 102 -9.88 -13.05 14.90
C LYS A 102 -9.42 -13.15 13.43
N GLY A 103 -10.24 -12.75 12.48
CA GLY A 103 -9.95 -12.86 11.04
C GLY A 103 -9.88 -11.54 10.29
N PRO A 104 -9.29 -11.53 9.10
CA PRO A 104 -9.51 -10.48 8.12
C PRO A 104 -10.90 -10.61 7.48
N ALA A 105 -11.45 -9.54 6.91
CA ALA A 105 -12.70 -9.62 6.16
C ALA A 105 -12.52 -10.44 4.87
N ILE A 106 -11.40 -10.22 4.16
CA ILE A 106 -10.99 -11.04 3.01
C ILE A 106 -9.57 -11.55 3.25
N GLU A 107 -9.37 -12.84 3.11
CA GLU A 107 -8.08 -13.50 3.35
C GLU A 107 -7.60 -14.27 2.12
N LEU A 108 -6.43 -13.89 1.60
CA LEU A 108 -5.70 -14.72 0.63
C LEU A 108 -4.67 -15.56 1.36
N ASN A 109 -4.75 -16.88 1.18
CA ASN A 109 -3.88 -17.82 1.87
C ASN A 109 -2.96 -18.56 0.89
N LYS A 110 -1.80 -18.98 1.38
CA LYS A 110 -0.77 -19.67 0.61
C LYS A 110 -0.33 -18.85 -0.62
N LYS A 111 -0.34 -19.48 -1.80
CA LYS A 111 0.06 -18.91 -3.08
C LYS A 111 -1.11 -18.42 -3.91
N ALA A 112 -2.28 -18.23 -3.30
CA ALA A 112 -3.47 -17.78 -4.01
C ALA A 112 -3.26 -16.38 -4.61
N SER A 113 -3.68 -16.23 -5.85
CA SER A 113 -3.95 -14.94 -6.48
C SER A 113 -5.46 -14.65 -6.41
N ALA A 114 -5.85 -13.40 -6.54
CA ALA A 114 -7.26 -13.03 -6.68
C ALA A 114 -7.40 -11.69 -7.40
N TYR A 115 -8.47 -11.57 -8.17
CA TYR A 115 -8.96 -10.31 -8.71
C TYR A 115 -10.22 -9.95 -7.95
N ILE A 116 -10.17 -8.89 -7.13
CA ILE A 116 -11.29 -8.41 -6.34
C ILE A 116 -11.81 -7.11 -6.95
N TYR A 117 -13.07 -7.16 -7.38
CA TYR A 117 -13.74 -6.05 -8.05
C TYR A 117 -14.86 -5.54 -7.17
N PHE A 118 -14.81 -4.30 -6.76
CA PHE A 118 -15.91 -3.62 -6.09
C PHE A 118 -16.77 -2.94 -7.14
N ILE A 119 -18.04 -3.35 -7.22
CA ILE A 119 -18.98 -2.92 -8.26
C ILE A 119 -20.32 -2.52 -7.63
N GLY A 120 -21.10 -1.72 -8.36
CA GLY A 120 -22.45 -1.38 -7.91
C GLY A 120 -22.46 -0.49 -6.66
N LYS A 121 -22.95 -1.02 -5.57
CA LYS A 121 -23.06 -0.27 -4.31
C LYS A 121 -21.75 -0.25 -3.53
N ASN A 122 -21.58 0.78 -2.71
CA ASN A 122 -20.40 0.90 -1.85
C ASN A 122 -20.26 -0.26 -0.87
N SER A 123 -19.03 -0.60 -0.54
CA SER A 123 -18.70 -1.68 0.39
C SER A 123 -17.78 -1.18 1.51
N SER A 124 -17.93 -1.77 2.70
CA SER A 124 -17.07 -1.50 3.85
C SER A 124 -16.53 -2.79 4.43
N LEU A 125 -15.22 -2.88 4.58
CA LEU A 125 -14.53 -4.04 5.09
C LEU A 125 -13.70 -3.66 6.31
N GLN A 126 -13.92 -4.34 7.44
CA GLN A 126 -13.14 -4.15 8.65
C GLN A 126 -12.55 -5.48 9.13
N GLY A 127 -11.24 -5.51 9.34
CA GLY A 127 -10.55 -6.63 9.98
C GLY A 127 -10.72 -6.62 11.50
N ALA A 128 -10.63 -7.78 12.13
CA ALA A 128 -10.53 -7.88 13.60
C ALA A 128 -9.20 -7.30 14.09
N ASP A 129 -9.05 -7.12 15.39
CA ASP A 129 -7.79 -6.67 15.99
C ASP A 129 -6.61 -7.53 15.55
N GLY A 130 -5.53 -6.87 15.12
CA GLY A 130 -4.36 -7.52 14.55
C GLY A 130 -4.55 -8.06 13.14
N ARG A 131 -5.66 -7.77 12.45
CA ARG A 131 -5.97 -8.30 11.11
C ARG A 131 -6.28 -7.19 10.11
N ALA A 132 -5.74 -7.33 8.90
CA ALA A 132 -6.08 -6.44 7.79
C ALA A 132 -7.55 -6.62 7.38
N ALA A 133 -8.14 -5.60 6.76
CA ALA A 133 -9.46 -5.79 6.12
C ALA A 133 -9.32 -6.74 4.91
N ILE A 134 -8.34 -6.51 4.03
CA ILE A 134 -7.97 -7.45 2.96
C ILE A 134 -6.54 -7.90 3.23
N GLN A 135 -6.35 -9.17 3.57
CA GLN A 135 -5.05 -9.72 3.91
C GLN A 135 -4.35 -10.35 2.70
N LYS A 136 -3.15 -9.83 2.38
CA LYS A 136 -2.23 -10.39 1.38
C LYS A 136 -0.81 -10.31 1.93
N ASN A 137 -0.35 -11.39 2.53
CA ASN A 137 0.89 -11.43 3.31
C ASN A 137 1.95 -12.41 2.80
N ARG A 138 1.74 -13.05 1.67
CA ARG A 138 2.70 -13.97 1.05
C ARG A 138 3.33 -13.36 -0.18
N SER A 139 4.59 -13.67 -0.43
CA SER A 139 5.35 -13.25 -1.62
C SER A 139 4.83 -13.88 -2.91
N GLU A 140 4.33 -15.10 -2.82
CA GLU A 140 3.70 -15.78 -3.96
C GLU A 140 2.26 -15.34 -4.14
N GLY A 141 1.75 -15.50 -5.36
CA GLY A 141 0.43 -15.04 -5.76
C GLY A 141 0.32 -13.52 -5.81
N GLN A 142 -0.72 -13.02 -6.41
CA GLN A 142 -0.97 -11.59 -6.63
C GLN A 142 -2.39 -11.23 -6.19
N LEU A 143 -2.54 -10.05 -5.64
CA LEU A 143 -3.84 -9.47 -5.32
C LEU A 143 -4.09 -8.27 -6.24
N TYR A 144 -5.16 -8.31 -6.99
CA TYR A 144 -5.67 -7.16 -7.74
C TYR A 144 -6.90 -6.61 -7.05
N VAL A 145 -6.93 -5.32 -6.76
CA VAL A 145 -8.06 -4.61 -6.14
C VAL A 145 -8.51 -3.50 -7.09
N LEU A 146 -9.74 -3.59 -7.52
CA LEU A 146 -10.32 -2.64 -8.47
C LEU A 146 -11.67 -2.15 -7.93
N ALA A 147 -11.96 -0.88 -8.13
CA ALA A 147 -13.28 -0.30 -7.85
C ALA A 147 -13.82 0.32 -9.15
N ARG A 148 -15.07 -0.02 -9.51
CA ARG A 148 -15.72 0.55 -10.68
C ARG A 148 -15.98 2.04 -10.44
N THR A 149 -15.86 2.84 -11.47
CA THR A 149 -16.21 4.28 -11.43
C THR A 149 -17.60 4.48 -10.83
N GLY A 150 -17.69 5.37 -9.86
CA GLY A 150 -18.91 5.59 -9.06
C GLY A 150 -19.04 4.65 -7.84
N THR A 151 -18.14 3.71 -7.64
CA THR A 151 -18.12 2.81 -6.46
C THR A 151 -17.03 3.21 -5.49
N THR A 152 -17.30 3.14 -4.20
CA THR A 152 -16.34 3.33 -3.12
C THR A 152 -16.24 2.07 -2.28
N VAL A 153 -15.00 1.63 -1.99
CA VAL A 153 -14.74 0.65 -0.94
C VAL A 153 -13.91 1.27 0.16
N THR A 154 -14.31 1.04 1.41
CA THR A 154 -13.54 1.40 2.59
C THR A 154 -12.98 0.14 3.24
N CYS A 155 -11.66 0.08 3.40
CA CYS A 155 -10.95 -1.03 4.03
C CYS A 155 -10.27 -0.53 5.31
N LYS A 156 -10.70 -1.02 6.48
CA LYS A 156 -10.15 -0.62 7.78
C LYS A 156 -9.47 -1.82 8.44
N GLY A 157 -8.18 -1.71 8.68
CA GLY A 157 -7.44 -2.67 9.50
C GLY A 157 -7.84 -2.58 10.97
N GLY A 158 -7.78 -3.69 11.68
CA GLY A 158 -7.82 -3.70 13.14
C GLY A 158 -6.54 -3.13 13.74
N ASP A 159 -6.45 -3.07 15.07
CA ASP A 159 -5.24 -2.59 15.76
C ASP A 159 -3.99 -3.29 15.24
N LYS A 160 -2.92 -2.54 14.96
CA LYS A 160 -1.62 -3.01 14.45
C LYS A 160 -1.63 -3.63 13.04
N ALA A 161 -2.71 -3.56 12.30
CA ALA A 161 -2.80 -4.16 10.99
C ALA A 161 -2.98 -3.12 9.87
N ALA A 162 -2.59 -3.47 8.65
CA ALA A 162 -2.86 -2.65 7.49
C ALA A 162 -4.35 -2.61 7.14
N GLY A 163 -4.80 -1.57 6.46
CA GLY A 163 -6.11 -1.58 5.84
C GLY A 163 -6.17 -2.65 4.74
N ILE A 164 -5.22 -2.62 3.81
CA ILE A 164 -5.02 -3.67 2.79
C ILE A 164 -3.56 -4.12 2.85
N GLY A 165 -3.32 -5.41 3.09
CA GLY A 165 -1.97 -5.99 3.11
C GLY A 165 -1.69 -6.89 4.29
N GLY A 166 -0.72 -6.53 5.13
CA GLY A 166 -0.26 -7.32 6.26
C GLY A 166 -1.13 -7.23 7.50
N SER A 167 -1.21 -8.31 8.23
CA SER A 167 -1.76 -8.36 9.59
C SER A 167 -0.64 -8.15 10.62
N TYR A 168 -0.98 -7.99 11.90
CA TYR A 168 0.03 -7.90 12.95
C TYR A 168 0.90 -9.16 13.03
N ALA A 169 2.21 -8.99 13.05
CA ALA A 169 3.17 -10.06 13.29
C ALA A 169 3.87 -9.83 14.63
N THR A 170 3.90 -10.86 15.47
CA THR A 170 4.73 -10.85 16.67
C THR A 170 6.20 -10.86 16.26
N ARG A 171 6.97 -9.89 16.71
CA ARG A 171 8.38 -9.74 16.39
C ARG A 171 9.20 -10.81 17.13
N ASN A 172 9.75 -11.77 16.42
CA ASN A 172 10.88 -12.57 16.92
C ASN A 172 12.19 -11.99 16.36
N ILE A 173 12.91 -11.24 17.19
CA ILE A 173 14.26 -10.75 16.84
C ILE A 173 15.26 -11.81 17.29
N SER A 174 15.77 -12.60 16.37
CA SER A 174 17.01 -13.33 16.55
C SER A 174 18.08 -12.71 15.66
N ASN A 175 19.18 -12.28 16.24
CA ASN A 175 20.38 -11.76 15.55
C ASN A 175 20.18 -10.46 14.73
N GLY A 176 19.30 -9.54 15.12
CA GLY A 176 19.11 -8.27 14.42
C GLY A 176 18.39 -8.36 13.07
N TYR A 177 18.03 -9.54 12.63
CA TYR A 177 17.27 -9.78 11.40
C TYR A 177 15.81 -10.13 11.72
N TYR A 178 14.90 -9.65 10.87
CA TYR A 178 13.52 -10.09 10.90
C TYR A 178 13.44 -11.55 10.45
N ASN A 179 13.40 -12.48 11.40
CA ASN A 179 12.83 -13.81 11.19
C ASN A 179 11.33 -13.75 11.54
N GLY A 180 10.69 -12.63 11.17
CA GLY A 180 9.30 -12.40 11.48
C GLY A 180 8.39 -13.28 10.66
N ASP A 181 7.36 -13.75 11.31
CA ASP A 181 6.20 -14.32 10.67
C ASP A 181 5.80 -13.43 9.49
N MET A 182 5.73 -13.98 8.27
CA MET A 182 5.38 -13.26 7.04
C MET A 182 3.98 -12.60 7.12
N TYR A 183 3.24 -12.82 8.19
CA TYR A 183 1.92 -12.22 8.43
C TYR A 183 1.91 -10.69 8.45
N GLY A 184 3.01 -10.05 8.85
CA GLY A 184 3.13 -8.60 8.86
C GLY A 184 3.35 -7.97 7.50
N HIS A 185 3.85 -8.68 6.52
CA HIS A 185 4.14 -8.10 5.21
C HIS A 185 2.86 -7.90 4.37
N GLY A 186 2.82 -6.81 3.60
CA GLY A 186 1.86 -6.60 2.51
C GLY A 186 2.60 -6.63 1.18
N VAL A 187 2.37 -7.65 0.34
CA VAL A 187 3.23 -7.94 -0.80
C VAL A 187 2.45 -8.31 -2.06
N ASN A 188 2.94 -7.90 -3.23
CA ASN A 188 2.38 -8.23 -4.54
C ASN A 188 0.91 -7.78 -4.69
N MET A 189 0.67 -6.49 -4.52
CA MET A 189 -0.66 -5.91 -4.61
C MET A 189 -0.75 -4.89 -5.74
N HIS A 190 -1.81 -4.99 -6.52
CA HIS A 190 -2.08 -4.19 -7.71
C HIS A 190 -3.41 -3.46 -7.56
N PHE A 191 -3.44 -2.17 -7.85
CA PHE A 191 -4.60 -1.30 -7.68
C PHE A 191 -4.98 -0.64 -9.00
N GLY A 192 -6.25 -0.82 -9.42
CA GLY A 192 -6.77 -0.32 -10.69
C GLY A 192 -6.34 -1.16 -11.90
N SER A 193 -6.53 -0.62 -13.09
CA SER A 193 -6.26 -1.27 -14.38
C SER A 193 -5.48 -0.36 -15.32
N ARG A 194 -4.58 -0.93 -16.10
CA ARG A 194 -3.91 -0.23 -17.20
C ARG A 194 -4.75 -0.20 -18.48
N SER A 195 -5.47 -1.29 -18.74
CA SER A 195 -6.21 -1.48 -19.99
C SER A 195 -7.50 -0.65 -20.03
N ASN A 196 -8.15 -0.48 -18.87
CA ASN A 196 -9.40 0.28 -18.77
C ASN A 196 -9.45 1.17 -17.53
N PRO A 197 -8.62 2.23 -17.47
CA PRO A 197 -8.49 3.08 -16.30
C PRO A 197 -9.77 3.85 -15.96
N ASP A 198 -10.54 4.25 -16.96
CA ASP A 198 -11.77 5.03 -16.75
C ASP A 198 -12.90 4.17 -16.17
N TYR A 199 -13.00 2.92 -16.58
CA TYR A 199 -13.99 1.98 -16.03
C TYR A 199 -13.66 1.59 -14.59
N TRP A 200 -12.37 1.42 -14.27
CA TRP A 200 -11.85 1.11 -12.93
C TRP A 200 -11.32 2.36 -12.22
N GLY A 201 -12.07 3.47 -12.33
CA GLY A 201 -11.74 4.78 -11.75
C GLY A 201 -12.34 5.04 -10.36
N GLY A 202 -12.94 4.04 -9.72
CA GLY A 202 -13.59 4.17 -8.41
C GLY A 202 -12.62 4.44 -7.26
N ILE A 203 -13.16 4.52 -6.05
CA ILE A 203 -12.42 4.92 -4.85
C ILE A 203 -12.11 3.70 -3.98
N ILE A 204 -10.82 3.54 -3.65
CA ILE A 204 -10.33 2.59 -2.65
C ILE A 204 -9.76 3.41 -1.49
N ALA A 205 -10.53 3.49 -0.40
CA ALA A 205 -10.12 4.12 0.84
C ALA A 205 -9.58 3.05 1.80
N SER A 206 -8.31 3.16 2.21
CA SER A 206 -7.66 2.18 3.06
C SER A 206 -7.06 2.84 4.29
N ILE A 207 -7.46 2.35 5.46
CA ILE A 207 -7.11 2.91 6.76
C ILE A 207 -6.39 1.84 7.58
N GLY A 208 -5.13 2.08 7.90
CA GLY A 208 -4.37 1.22 8.80
C GLY A 208 -4.79 1.43 10.25
N GLY A 209 -4.71 0.39 11.06
CA GLY A 209 -4.79 0.51 12.51
C GLY A 209 -3.50 1.08 13.10
N ASN A 210 -3.46 1.24 14.43
CA ASN A 210 -2.30 1.78 15.15
C ASN A 210 -1.02 1.00 14.83
N GLY A 211 -0.10 1.63 14.12
CA GLY A 211 1.16 1.01 13.67
C GLY A 211 1.08 0.18 12.38
N GLY A 212 -0.08 0.03 11.77
CA GLY A 212 -0.27 -0.56 10.45
C GLY A 212 -0.35 0.47 9.34
N ALA A 213 0.14 0.16 8.16
CA ALA A 213 0.04 1.02 6.99
C ALA A 213 -1.40 1.11 6.46
N GLY A 214 -1.76 2.20 5.79
CA GLY A 214 -2.99 2.23 5.03
C GLY A 214 -3.02 1.08 4.01
N ILE A 215 -2.02 1.06 3.12
CA ILE A 215 -1.78 -0.04 2.17
C ILE A 215 -0.34 -0.51 2.36
N GLY A 216 -0.14 -1.78 2.70
CA GLY A 216 1.21 -2.34 2.88
C GLY A 216 1.36 -3.20 4.12
N GLY A 217 2.36 -2.93 4.97
CA GLY A 217 2.66 -3.74 6.14
C GLY A 217 1.69 -3.54 7.31
N GLY A 218 1.36 -4.61 8.02
CA GLY A 218 0.91 -4.55 9.42
C GLY A 218 2.14 -4.42 10.33
N GLN A 219 1.97 -4.02 11.59
CA GLN A 219 3.07 -3.72 12.52
C GLN A 219 4.13 -4.82 12.51
N GLY A 220 5.38 -4.42 12.34
CA GLY A 220 6.53 -5.31 12.17
C GLY A 220 6.73 -5.82 10.73
N GLY A 221 5.92 -5.39 9.78
CA GLY A 221 5.98 -5.85 8.39
C GLY A 221 6.25 -4.78 7.35
N ALA A 222 6.83 -5.21 6.23
CA ALA A 222 7.11 -4.35 5.09
C ALA A 222 5.90 -4.25 4.15
N GLY A 223 5.85 -3.13 3.40
CA GLY A 223 5.00 -3.02 2.22
C GLY A 223 5.87 -3.07 0.97
N GLU A 224 5.71 -4.11 0.15
CA GLU A 224 6.60 -4.39 -0.97
C GLU A 224 5.83 -4.81 -2.22
N LYS A 225 6.34 -4.43 -3.42
CA LYS A 225 5.72 -4.78 -4.70
C LYS A 225 4.28 -4.29 -4.78
N LEU A 226 4.12 -2.98 -4.59
CA LEU A 226 2.85 -2.29 -4.61
C LEU A 226 2.72 -1.50 -5.92
N TYR A 227 1.68 -1.78 -6.70
CA TYR A 227 1.52 -1.25 -8.04
C TYR A 227 0.20 -0.50 -8.19
N PHE A 228 0.23 0.76 -8.64
CA PHE A 228 -0.93 1.63 -8.79
C PHE A 228 -1.07 2.06 -10.24
N TYR A 229 -2.22 1.77 -10.86
CA TYR A 229 -2.47 1.99 -12.29
C TYR A 229 -3.56 3.02 -12.56
N SER A 230 -4.69 2.95 -11.84
CA SER A 230 -5.84 3.83 -12.04
C SER A 230 -6.69 3.92 -10.77
N GLY A 231 -7.78 4.70 -10.84
CA GLY A 231 -8.71 4.91 -9.74
C GLY A 231 -8.21 5.94 -8.74
N THR A 232 -9.00 6.14 -7.70
CA THR A 232 -8.68 7.03 -6.60
C THR A 232 -8.31 6.21 -5.38
N ILE A 233 -7.06 6.29 -4.98
CA ILE A 233 -6.51 5.59 -3.82
C ILE A 233 -6.35 6.60 -2.67
N GLN A 234 -6.96 6.30 -1.53
CA GLN A 234 -6.83 7.09 -0.31
C GLN A 234 -6.30 6.18 0.78
N ALA A 235 -5.02 6.34 1.13
CA ALA A 235 -4.36 5.47 2.09
C ALA A 235 -3.89 6.29 3.30
N THR A 236 -4.36 5.93 4.48
CA THR A 236 -4.02 6.64 5.72
C THR A 236 -3.54 5.67 6.80
N SER A 237 -2.59 6.14 7.60
CA SER A 237 -2.12 5.45 8.81
C SER A 237 -2.34 6.33 10.04
N ASP A 238 -2.51 5.71 11.21
CA ASP A 238 -2.78 6.43 12.45
C ASP A 238 -1.50 7.01 13.09
N ARG A 239 -0.48 6.21 13.42
CA ARG A 239 0.67 6.68 14.22
C ARG A 239 2.03 6.54 13.55
N PHE A 240 2.57 5.34 13.48
CA PHE A 240 4.00 5.12 13.20
C PHE A 240 4.25 4.54 11.82
N ALA A 241 3.20 4.23 11.08
CA ALA A 241 3.30 3.60 9.78
C ALA A 241 3.10 4.59 8.64
N SER A 242 3.48 4.18 7.44
CA SER A 242 3.24 4.96 6.24
C SER A 242 1.78 4.89 5.77
N GLY A 243 1.35 5.87 4.98
CA GLY A 243 0.09 5.76 4.25
C GLY A 243 0.14 4.59 3.27
N ILE A 244 1.19 4.52 2.44
CA ILE A 244 1.49 3.42 1.51
C ILE A 244 2.91 2.92 1.77
N GLY A 245 3.07 1.65 2.10
CA GLY A 245 4.37 1.00 2.28
C GLY A 245 4.57 0.34 3.64
N GLY A 246 5.60 0.75 4.38
CA GLY A 246 5.99 0.12 5.64
C GLY A 246 5.11 0.46 6.83
N SER A 247 4.99 -0.49 7.72
CA SER A 247 4.37 -0.31 9.04
C SER A 247 5.34 0.28 10.06
N TYR A 248 4.90 0.42 11.31
CA TYR A 248 5.83 0.60 12.42
C TYR A 248 6.85 -0.53 12.46
N GLU A 249 8.14 -0.18 12.40
CA GLU A 249 9.27 -1.10 12.24
C GLU A 249 9.25 -1.89 10.91
N GLY A 250 8.66 -1.31 9.87
CA GLY A 250 8.60 -1.88 8.53
C GLY A 250 9.10 -0.93 7.45
N ARG A 251 9.78 -1.49 6.45
CA ARG A 251 10.21 -0.74 5.27
C ARG A 251 9.11 -0.69 4.22
N GLY A 252 9.12 0.37 3.38
CA GLY A 252 8.38 0.42 2.14
C GLY A 252 9.34 0.31 0.97
N SER A 253 9.12 -0.64 0.08
CA SER A 253 9.99 -0.84 -1.07
C SER A 253 9.27 -1.38 -2.29
N GLU A 254 9.87 -1.21 -3.47
CA GLU A 254 9.27 -1.64 -4.74
C GLU A 254 7.84 -1.09 -4.91
N ILE A 255 7.69 0.24 -4.73
CA ILE A 255 6.40 0.94 -4.87
C ILE A 255 6.37 1.63 -6.22
N TYR A 256 5.40 1.30 -7.05
CA TYR A 256 5.29 1.75 -8.43
C TYR A 256 3.96 2.46 -8.67
N ILE A 257 3.98 3.74 -9.02
CA ILE A 257 2.80 4.52 -9.36
C ILE A 257 2.89 4.92 -10.84
N TYR A 258 2.02 4.33 -11.64
CA TYR A 258 1.95 4.55 -13.08
C TYR A 258 0.82 5.50 -13.48
N GLY A 259 -0.20 5.64 -12.63
CA GLY A 259 -1.39 6.46 -12.92
C GLY A 259 -2.37 6.51 -11.76
N GLY A 260 -3.55 7.08 -12.03
CA GLY A 260 -4.61 7.29 -11.04
C GLY A 260 -4.38 8.53 -10.18
N THR A 261 -5.24 8.69 -9.18
CA THR A 261 -5.13 9.72 -8.14
C THR A 261 -4.79 9.04 -6.82
N VAL A 262 -3.58 9.26 -6.32
CA VAL A 262 -3.07 8.62 -5.11
C VAL A 262 -2.89 9.65 -4.00
N SER A 263 -3.61 9.51 -2.91
CA SER A 263 -3.46 10.30 -1.69
C SER A 263 -2.99 9.41 -0.55
N ALA A 264 -1.79 9.67 -0.04
CA ALA A 264 -1.17 8.89 1.01
C ALA A 264 -0.79 9.78 2.20
N GLN A 265 -1.33 9.44 3.38
CA GLN A 265 -1.06 10.15 4.64
C GLN A 265 -0.39 9.20 5.62
N GLY A 266 0.84 9.47 5.97
CA GLY A 266 1.55 8.79 7.04
C GLY A 266 1.05 9.19 8.42
N GLY A 267 1.16 8.28 9.38
CA GLY A 267 0.99 8.56 10.79
C GLY A 267 2.18 9.37 11.35
N GLU A 268 2.18 9.70 12.63
CA GLU A 268 3.11 10.64 13.28
C GLU A 268 4.59 10.44 12.89
N GLY A 269 5.06 9.20 12.87
CA GLY A 269 6.45 8.85 12.50
C GLY A 269 6.62 8.30 11.09
N GLY A 270 5.54 8.04 10.37
CA GLY A 270 5.57 7.37 9.06
C GLY A 270 5.67 8.32 7.88
N ALA A 271 6.19 7.85 6.76
CA ALA A 271 6.14 8.55 5.49
C ALA A 271 4.72 8.56 4.89
N GLY A 272 4.42 9.49 4.01
CA GLY A 272 3.22 9.40 3.18
C GLY A 272 3.30 8.15 2.31
N ILE A 273 4.37 8.03 1.51
CA ILE A 273 4.69 6.86 0.69
C ILE A 273 6.11 6.42 1.03
N GLY A 274 6.29 5.16 1.48
CA GLY A 274 7.59 4.59 1.79
C GLY A 274 7.68 3.91 3.15
N GLY A 275 8.64 4.29 4.01
CA GLY A 275 8.92 3.63 5.27
C GLY A 275 8.03 4.06 6.43
N GLY A 276 7.78 3.15 7.35
CA GLY A 276 7.26 3.48 8.67
C GLY A 276 8.37 3.96 9.62
N CYS A 277 8.00 4.31 10.85
CA CYS A 277 8.93 4.73 11.91
C CYS A 277 9.71 3.55 12.49
N TRP A 278 10.97 3.79 12.86
CA TRP A 278 11.78 2.85 13.64
C TRP A 278 12.03 3.35 15.07
N LYS A 279 12.37 2.43 16.00
CA LYS A 279 12.48 2.75 17.42
C LYS A 279 13.71 3.55 17.80
N THR A 280 14.84 3.31 17.13
CA THR A 280 16.14 3.79 17.59
C THR A 280 17.03 4.25 16.44
N GLU A 281 17.98 5.12 16.78
CA GLU A 281 19.02 5.61 15.88
C GLU A 281 19.96 4.48 15.34
N GLN A 282 20.04 3.34 16.01
CA GLN A 282 20.87 2.19 15.56
C GLN A 282 20.36 1.57 14.25
N ASP A 283 19.12 1.86 13.88
CA ASP A 283 18.51 1.35 12.66
C ASP A 283 18.83 2.22 11.42
N MET A 284 19.59 3.32 11.58
CA MET A 284 19.99 4.21 10.47
C MET A 284 20.95 3.60 9.46
N ASN A 285 21.46 2.39 9.68
CA ASN A 285 22.49 1.74 8.83
C ASN A 285 21.99 1.27 7.47
N GLY A 286 20.81 1.73 7.01
CA GLY A 286 20.34 1.53 5.63
C GLY A 286 19.69 0.18 5.32
N ILE A 287 19.77 -0.82 6.21
CA ILE A 287 19.15 -2.14 5.99
C ILE A 287 17.62 -2.02 5.89
N ASN A 288 17.06 -1.04 6.61
CA ASN A 288 15.63 -0.79 6.68
C ASN A 288 15.20 0.47 5.91
N ALA A 289 16.04 0.95 5.00
CA ALA A 289 15.73 2.09 4.16
C ALA A 289 14.42 1.89 3.39
N ALA A 290 13.67 2.97 3.22
CA ALA A 290 12.66 3.02 2.18
C ALA A 290 13.38 3.10 0.83
N HIS A 291 13.03 2.25 -0.12
CA HIS A 291 13.77 2.22 -1.39
C HIS A 291 12.94 1.72 -2.57
N ASP A 292 13.46 1.98 -3.77
CA ASP A 292 12.84 1.54 -5.02
C ASP A 292 11.40 2.07 -5.15
N ILE A 293 11.25 3.40 -5.04
CA ILE A 293 9.98 4.09 -5.21
C ILE A 293 9.97 4.78 -6.57
N TYR A 294 9.04 4.38 -7.45
CA TYR A 294 8.96 4.85 -8.83
C TYR A 294 7.61 5.48 -9.12
N ILE A 295 7.61 6.74 -9.57
CA ILE A 295 6.41 7.46 -9.97
C ILE A 295 6.61 7.94 -11.40
N SER A 296 5.84 7.37 -12.35
CA SER A 296 5.92 7.72 -13.75
C SER A 296 4.66 8.38 -14.31
N GLY A 297 3.63 8.58 -13.47
CA GLY A 297 2.39 9.22 -13.89
C GLY A 297 1.38 9.39 -12.74
N GLY A 298 0.20 9.92 -13.09
CA GLY A 298 -0.89 10.14 -12.16
C GLY A 298 -0.79 11.47 -11.38
N THR A 299 -1.73 11.65 -10.46
CA THR A 299 -1.74 12.75 -9.49
C THR A 299 -1.48 12.20 -8.11
N VAL A 300 -0.32 12.48 -7.55
CA VAL A 300 0.14 11.91 -6.28
C VAL A 300 0.21 13.00 -5.22
N THR A 301 -0.47 12.79 -4.11
CA THR A 301 -0.36 13.62 -2.91
C THR A 301 0.16 12.76 -1.77
N ALA A 302 1.39 13.01 -1.35
CA ALA A 302 2.05 12.25 -0.30
C ALA A 302 2.39 13.18 0.86
N LYS A 303 1.78 12.92 2.01
CA LYS A 303 2.00 13.71 3.22
C LYS A 303 2.59 12.82 4.32
N GLY A 304 3.83 13.10 4.71
CA GLY A 304 4.45 12.49 5.87
C GLY A 304 3.76 12.91 7.16
N GLY A 305 3.87 12.10 8.18
CA GLY A 305 3.55 12.52 9.52
C GLY A 305 4.57 13.50 10.08
N TYR A 306 4.49 13.78 11.38
CA TYR A 306 5.32 14.80 12.03
C TYR A 306 6.83 14.59 11.83
N ASN A 307 7.29 13.32 11.86
CA ASN A 307 8.70 12.96 11.69
C ASN A 307 9.01 12.22 10.37
N GLY A 308 8.01 11.98 9.53
CA GLY A 308 8.15 11.27 8.27
C GLY A 308 8.37 12.18 7.07
N ALA A 309 8.95 11.62 6.01
CA ALA A 309 9.01 12.26 4.71
C ALA A 309 7.65 12.20 4.00
N GLY A 310 7.42 13.12 3.06
CA GLY A 310 6.30 12.98 2.14
C GLY A 310 6.42 11.68 1.34
N ILE A 311 7.53 11.52 0.62
CA ILE A 311 7.91 10.31 -0.10
C ILE A 311 9.30 9.88 0.37
N GLY A 312 9.43 8.67 0.92
CA GLY A 312 10.71 8.14 1.36
C GLY A 312 10.69 7.54 2.76
N GLY A 313 11.56 8.02 3.66
CA GLY A 313 11.74 7.44 4.99
C GLY A 313 10.72 7.93 6.03
N GLY A 314 10.36 7.07 6.96
CA GLY A 314 9.77 7.48 8.23
C GLY A 314 10.85 7.96 9.22
N GLN A 315 10.48 8.26 10.46
CA GLN A 315 11.42 8.64 11.51
C GLN A 315 12.50 7.55 11.71
N TYR A 316 13.77 7.93 11.75
CA TYR A 316 14.95 7.04 11.79
C TYR A 316 15.11 6.12 10.57
N VAL A 317 14.44 6.45 9.46
CA VAL A 317 14.51 5.65 8.23
C VAL A 317 15.11 6.48 7.09
N PRO A 318 16.26 6.08 6.54
CA PRO A 318 16.80 6.68 5.34
C PRO A 318 15.96 6.26 4.11
N ALA A 319 16.15 7.00 3.02
CA ALA A 319 15.54 6.67 1.74
C ALA A 319 16.60 6.59 0.64
N ARG A 320 16.37 5.71 -0.34
CA ARG A 320 17.24 5.61 -1.53
C ARG A 320 16.49 5.14 -2.76
N ASN A 321 17.07 5.42 -3.91
CA ASN A 321 16.52 5.02 -5.21
C ASN A 321 15.04 5.44 -5.38
N ILE A 322 14.80 6.75 -5.27
CA ILE A 322 13.49 7.35 -5.53
C ILE A 322 13.54 8.01 -6.91
N THR A 323 12.66 7.56 -7.81
CA THR A 323 12.62 8.05 -9.18
C THR A 323 11.22 8.57 -9.50
N VAL A 324 11.15 9.85 -9.89
CA VAL A 324 9.92 10.50 -10.36
C VAL A 324 10.16 10.99 -11.77
N THR A 325 9.49 10.40 -12.75
CA THR A 325 9.67 10.68 -14.18
C THR A 325 8.40 11.17 -14.86
N GLY A 326 7.36 11.50 -14.12
CA GLY A 326 6.12 12.02 -14.68
C GLY A 326 5.03 12.24 -13.67
N GLY A 327 3.89 12.79 -14.13
CA GLY A 327 2.74 13.09 -13.31
C GLY A 327 2.82 14.42 -12.55
N VAL A 328 1.84 14.63 -11.69
CA VAL A 328 1.76 15.78 -10.76
C VAL A 328 1.97 15.24 -9.34
N VAL A 329 3.08 15.61 -8.72
CA VAL A 329 3.46 15.10 -7.40
C VAL A 329 3.51 16.23 -6.39
N THR A 330 2.64 16.16 -5.38
CA THR A 330 2.65 17.03 -4.21
C THR A 330 3.18 16.22 -3.04
N ALA A 331 4.37 16.55 -2.55
CA ALA A 331 4.96 15.87 -1.41
C ALA A 331 5.22 16.87 -0.27
N THR A 332 4.77 16.50 0.92
CA THR A 332 4.92 17.33 2.12
C THR A 332 5.56 16.51 3.23
N GLY A 333 6.73 16.93 3.66
CA GLY A 333 7.34 16.50 4.92
C GLY A 333 7.02 17.49 6.03
N HIS A 334 7.32 17.13 7.27
CA HIS A 334 7.31 18.10 8.38
C HIS A 334 8.73 18.23 8.92
N TYR A 335 9.20 17.33 9.79
CA TYR A 335 10.63 17.19 10.11
C TYR A 335 11.36 16.25 9.14
N GLY A 336 10.68 15.42 8.37
CA GLY A 336 11.24 14.69 7.26
C GLY A 336 11.27 15.54 5.99
N ALA A 337 12.04 15.11 4.99
CA ALA A 337 12.08 15.73 3.67
C ALA A 337 10.73 15.65 2.95
N ALA A 338 10.46 16.53 1.99
CA ALA A 338 9.33 16.30 1.11
C ALA A 338 9.55 15.03 0.30
N ILE A 339 10.75 14.85 -0.32
CA ILE A 339 11.18 13.61 -0.95
C ILE A 339 12.57 13.25 -0.40
N GLY A 340 12.70 12.14 0.31
CA GLY A 340 13.99 11.72 0.87
C GLY A 340 13.89 11.06 2.23
N GLY A 341 14.85 11.36 3.13
CA GLY A 341 14.90 10.78 4.47
C GLY A 341 13.83 11.31 5.40
N GLY A 342 13.40 10.49 6.34
CA GLY A 342 12.65 10.97 7.50
C GLY A 342 13.53 11.77 8.45
N ARG A 343 12.96 12.24 9.57
CA ARG A 343 13.71 12.98 10.56
C ARG A 343 14.94 12.21 11.04
N TRP A 344 16.09 12.88 11.13
CA TRP A 344 17.44 12.38 11.43
C TRP A 344 18.07 11.48 10.37
N CYS A 345 17.47 11.37 9.18
CA CYS A 345 17.97 10.51 8.11
C CYS A 345 18.15 11.26 6.79
N HIS A 346 18.88 10.62 5.89
CA HIS A 346 19.17 11.12 4.56
C HIS A 346 18.39 10.38 3.48
N GLY A 347 18.22 11.08 2.35
CA GLY A 347 17.77 10.50 1.09
C GLY A 347 18.93 10.49 0.10
N MET A 348 19.11 9.37 -0.60
CA MET A 348 20.14 9.16 -1.62
C MET A 348 19.52 8.68 -2.92
N ASP A 349 20.25 8.88 -4.03
CA ASP A 349 19.87 8.36 -5.34
C ASP A 349 18.44 8.79 -5.75
N ILE A 350 18.18 10.11 -5.64
CA ILE A 350 16.87 10.69 -5.98
C ILE A 350 16.94 11.31 -7.38
N THR A 351 16.12 10.81 -8.30
CA THR A 351 15.99 11.29 -9.67
C THR A 351 14.62 11.90 -9.91
N LEU A 352 14.58 13.16 -10.32
CA LEU A 352 13.34 13.91 -10.56
C LEU A 352 13.41 14.51 -11.97
N THR A 353 12.59 14.01 -12.90
CA THR A 353 12.53 14.48 -14.30
C THR A 353 11.09 14.50 -14.80
N ASP A 354 10.79 15.36 -15.77
CA ASP A 354 9.54 15.36 -16.53
C ASP A 354 8.23 15.34 -15.70
N ALA A 355 8.27 15.77 -14.44
CA ALA A 355 7.14 15.81 -13.51
C ALA A 355 6.84 17.24 -13.04
N THR A 356 5.57 17.49 -12.74
CA THR A 356 5.19 18.72 -11.99
C THR A 356 5.31 18.44 -10.51
N LEU A 357 6.22 19.13 -9.83
CA LEU A 357 6.55 18.90 -8.43
C LEU A 357 6.11 20.07 -7.55
N ASN A 358 5.31 19.78 -6.52
CA ASN A 358 4.93 20.70 -5.46
C ASN A 358 5.50 20.16 -4.13
N LEU A 359 6.69 20.62 -3.77
CA LEU A 359 7.42 20.12 -2.61
C LEU A 359 7.41 21.12 -1.47
N SER A 360 7.08 20.66 -0.26
CA SER A 360 7.07 21.51 0.92
C SER A 360 7.51 20.76 2.18
N THR A 361 8.11 21.51 3.10
CA THR A 361 8.38 21.09 4.46
C THR A 361 7.78 22.11 5.41
N ASN A 362 7.03 21.67 6.41
CA ASN A 362 6.22 22.57 7.26
C ASN A 362 6.97 23.07 8.50
N TYR A 363 8.25 22.72 8.66
CA TYR A 363 8.96 23.03 9.87
C TYR A 363 10.15 23.96 9.66
N ARG A 364 10.17 25.06 10.46
CA ARG A 364 11.30 25.98 10.62
C ARG A 364 11.54 26.16 12.10
N SER A 365 12.56 25.54 12.68
CA SER A 365 13.04 25.88 14.00
C SER A 365 14.54 26.16 13.97
N ASN A 366 14.93 27.29 14.61
CA ASN A 366 16.28 27.65 15.06
C ASN A 366 17.48 27.05 14.27
N GLY A 367 17.42 27.07 12.93
CA GLY A 367 18.60 26.81 12.09
C GLY A 367 18.71 25.43 11.48
N SER A 368 17.83 24.47 11.80
CA SER A 368 17.75 23.20 11.09
C SER A 368 16.44 23.09 10.32
N ASN A 369 16.52 22.92 9.02
CA ASN A 369 15.37 22.77 8.12
C ASN A 369 15.47 21.42 7.41
N ALA A 370 14.38 20.66 7.44
CA ALA A 370 14.24 19.53 6.53
C ALA A 370 14.31 20.04 5.08
N ALA A 371 15.06 19.38 4.23
CA ALA A 371 15.19 19.75 2.83
C ALA A 371 13.92 19.37 2.06
N ALA A 372 13.60 20.12 1.01
CA ALA A 372 12.57 19.69 0.08
C ALA A 372 12.95 18.33 -0.56
N VAL A 373 14.21 18.14 -0.90
CA VAL A 373 14.74 16.88 -1.44
C VAL A 373 16.02 16.50 -0.68
N GLY A 374 16.12 15.25 -0.25
CA GLY A 374 17.31 14.66 0.36
C GLY A 374 17.20 14.45 1.87
N TYR A 375 17.61 15.43 2.68
CA TYR A 375 17.73 15.25 4.14
C TYR A 375 16.47 15.63 4.89
N GLY A 376 16.09 14.82 5.90
CA GLY A 376 15.23 15.26 6.98
C GLY A 376 15.96 16.19 7.95
N ASP A 377 15.25 16.71 8.96
CA ASP A 377 15.84 17.57 9.98
C ASP A 377 16.91 16.82 10.78
N ILE A 378 18.16 17.28 10.71
CA ILE A 378 19.29 16.74 11.45
C ILE A 378 19.61 17.72 12.57
N VAL A 379 19.03 17.53 13.73
CA VAL A 379 19.47 18.22 14.95
C VAL A 379 20.77 17.56 15.38
N TYR A 380 21.92 18.22 15.11
CA TYR A 380 23.20 17.82 15.71
C TYR A 380 23.07 17.93 17.22
N LYS A 381 23.07 16.82 17.91
CA LYS A 381 23.40 16.81 19.35
C LYS A 381 24.91 16.96 19.46
N PRO A 382 25.43 17.99 20.12
CA PRO A 382 26.88 18.23 20.25
C PRO A 382 27.66 17.08 20.93
N GLU A 383 26.99 16.13 21.50
CA GLU A 383 27.58 15.05 22.33
C GLU A 383 28.04 13.82 21.53
N GLN A 384 27.90 13.79 20.21
CA GLN A 384 28.30 12.64 19.36
C GLN A 384 29.56 12.87 18.50
N LEU A 385 30.32 13.92 18.78
CA LEU A 385 31.67 14.12 18.23
C LEU A 385 32.74 13.78 19.29
N VAL A 386 32.92 12.51 19.59
CA VAL A 386 34.13 12.00 20.26
C VAL A 386 34.59 10.76 19.52
#